data_63ffcc18679f33c6101dd02f3c295eeb
#
_entry.id   63ffcc18679f33c6101dd02f3c295eeb
#
_cell.length_a   1.000
_cell.length_b   1.000
_cell.length_c   1.000
_cell.angle_alpha   90.00
_cell.angle_beta   90.00
_cell.angle_gamma   90.00
#
_symmetry.space_group_name_H-M   'P 1'
#
loop_
_entity.id
_entity.type
_entity.pdbx_description
1 polymer ?
#
loop_
_entity_poly.entity_id
_entity_poly.type
_entity_poly.pdbx_seq_one_letter_code
_entity_poly.pdbx_strand_id
1 'polypeptide(L)'
;MHRLMMLSTTYRQVSSAVDPDGGPSESQRRDPLNEWFSRMPLKRMEAELVRDTALWVADRLDDTQFGPADPVNVRKDGLVTAKSVRGGWRRSVYLRQRRKEFPTFLSTFDLPSMTPNCIQRPESTVALQALFLMNNATIDQLAGSFAERVEKEAGTEIELQVRRAHLVAFSRGPADEELEAGREALQLLRRHWVEHLASESKAGRPNKGASANRRALASYCHALLNSAAFLYID
;
A
#
# COMPACT_ATOMS: atom_id res chain seq x y z
N MET A 1 9.97 -3.97 25.14
CA MET A 1 10.80 -4.83 24.29
C MET A 1 10.74 -4.39 22.82
N HIS A 2 9.59 -4.33 22.12
CA HIS A 2 9.49 -3.95 20.70
C HIS A 2 10.20 -2.63 20.36
N ARG A 3 9.96 -1.55 21.13
CA ARG A 3 10.63 -0.28 20.93
C ARG A 3 12.16 -0.36 20.98
N LEU A 4 12.71 -1.18 21.90
CA LEU A 4 14.15 -1.38 22.02
C LEU A 4 14.72 -2.08 20.79
N MET A 5 14.02 -3.11 20.29
CA MET A 5 14.42 -3.82 19.07
C MET A 5 14.37 -2.91 17.85
N MET A 6 13.26 -2.20 17.64
CA MET A 6 13.06 -1.32 16.49
C MET A 6 14.00 -0.11 16.46
N LEU A 7 14.50 0.34 17.62
CA LEU A 7 15.46 1.44 17.72
C LEU A 7 16.92 0.95 17.69
N SER A 8 17.18 -0.35 17.63
CA SER A 8 18.55 -0.88 17.53
C SER A 8 19.16 -0.53 16.17
N THR A 9 20.48 -0.34 16.16
CA THR A 9 21.23 -0.07 14.93
C THR A 9 21.06 -1.19 13.91
N THR A 10 21.07 -2.44 14.36
CA THR A 10 20.88 -3.62 13.50
C THR A 10 19.52 -3.61 12.78
N TYR A 11 18.44 -3.29 13.51
CA TYR A 11 17.10 -3.24 12.91
C TYR A 11 16.93 -2.07 11.93
N ARG A 12 17.68 -1.00 12.11
CA ARG A 12 17.63 0.22 11.31
C ARG A 12 18.67 0.28 10.19
N GLN A 13 19.32 -0.83 9.89
CA GLN A 13 20.22 -0.91 8.73
C GLN A 13 19.41 -0.79 7.44
N VAL A 14 19.94 -0.09 6.46
CA VAL A 14 19.39 -0.02 5.11
C VAL A 14 19.56 -1.34 4.39
N SER A 15 18.66 -1.68 3.48
CA SER A 15 18.77 -2.91 2.68
C SER A 15 19.76 -2.75 1.52
N SER A 16 19.89 -1.55 0.98
CA SER A 16 20.73 -1.24 -0.16
C SER A 16 21.49 0.05 0.11
N ALA A 17 22.80 -0.05 0.24
CA ALA A 17 23.68 1.09 0.16
C ALA A 17 24.29 1.10 -1.26
N VAL A 18 24.03 2.15 -2.03
CA VAL A 18 24.62 2.37 -3.35
C VAL A 18 25.82 3.28 -3.14
N ASP A 19 26.99 2.90 -3.70
CA ASP A 19 28.14 3.80 -3.72
C ASP A 19 27.80 5.07 -4.54
N PRO A 20 28.46 6.21 -4.29
CA PRO A 20 28.27 7.44 -5.06
C PRO A 20 28.39 7.24 -6.58
N ASP A 21 29.13 6.24 -7.01
CA ASP A 21 29.33 5.87 -8.43
C ASP A 21 28.25 4.94 -8.98
N GLY A 22 27.17 4.66 -8.22
CA GLY A 22 26.07 3.80 -8.64
C GLY A 22 26.35 2.29 -8.60
N GLY A 23 27.52 1.90 -8.08
CA GLY A 23 27.92 0.49 -7.93
C GLY A 23 27.47 -0.14 -6.60
N PRO A 24 27.67 -1.46 -6.44
CA PRO A 24 27.41 -2.12 -5.17
C PRO A 24 28.34 -1.58 -4.09
N SER A 25 27.82 -1.35 -2.91
CA SER A 25 28.59 -0.87 -1.75
C SER A 25 29.71 -1.85 -1.36
N GLU A 26 30.69 -1.37 -0.61
CA GLU A 26 31.78 -2.23 -0.12
C GLU A 26 31.24 -3.39 0.73
N SER A 27 30.20 -3.17 1.52
CA SER A 27 29.53 -4.22 2.29
C SER A 27 28.87 -5.28 1.40
N GLN A 28 28.28 -4.88 0.27
CA GLN A 28 27.70 -5.81 -0.71
C GLN A 28 28.78 -6.62 -1.44
N ARG A 29 29.94 -6.01 -1.71
CA ARG A 29 31.08 -6.71 -2.33
C ARG A 29 31.72 -7.72 -1.40
N ARG A 30 31.86 -7.38 -0.10
CA ARG A 30 32.49 -8.25 0.90
C ARG A 30 31.57 -9.37 1.38
N ASP A 31 30.27 -9.11 1.45
CA ASP A 31 29.24 -10.05 1.92
C ASP A 31 28.04 -10.10 0.96
N PRO A 32 28.21 -10.70 -0.25
CA PRO A 32 27.16 -10.75 -1.26
C PRO A 32 25.88 -11.43 -0.77
N LEU A 33 26.01 -12.49 0.04
CA LEU A 33 24.91 -13.28 0.55
C LEU A 33 24.34 -12.75 1.87
N ASN A 34 24.91 -11.67 2.40
CA ASN A 34 24.51 -11.07 3.68
C ASN A 34 24.55 -12.07 4.87
N GLU A 35 25.56 -12.93 4.88
CA GLU A 35 25.76 -13.94 5.93
C GLU A 35 26.17 -13.31 7.28
N TRP A 36 26.80 -12.13 7.23
CA TRP A 36 27.25 -11.38 8.40
C TRP A 36 26.28 -10.30 8.86
N PHE A 37 25.09 -10.25 8.28
CA PHE A 37 24.08 -9.25 8.60
C PHE A 37 24.59 -7.80 8.47
N SER A 38 25.40 -7.55 7.44
CA SER A 38 25.97 -6.23 7.16
C SER A 38 24.94 -5.20 6.69
N ARG A 39 23.76 -5.66 6.27
CA ARG A 39 22.61 -4.87 5.84
C ARG A 39 21.30 -5.58 6.17
N MET A 40 20.17 -4.85 6.19
CA MET A 40 18.85 -5.45 6.28
C MET A 40 18.53 -6.16 4.95
N PRO A 41 18.04 -7.41 4.96
CA PRO A 41 17.54 -8.02 3.73
C PRO A 41 16.27 -7.31 3.26
N LEU A 42 16.22 -6.89 2.00
CA LEU A 42 14.99 -6.37 1.39
C LEU A 42 13.93 -7.47 1.43
N LYS A 43 12.84 -7.22 2.13
CA LYS A 43 11.78 -8.20 2.33
C LYS A 43 10.43 -7.64 1.91
N ARG A 44 9.71 -8.38 1.08
CA ARG A 44 8.32 -8.04 0.78
C ARG A 44 7.45 -8.25 2.04
N MET A 45 6.50 -7.35 2.26
CA MET A 45 5.52 -7.53 3.32
C MET A 45 4.65 -8.78 3.06
N GLU A 46 4.30 -9.46 4.12
CA GLU A 46 3.34 -10.57 4.09
C GLU A 46 1.94 -10.09 3.71
N ALA A 47 1.12 -10.97 3.14
CA ALA A 47 -0.23 -10.65 2.65
C ALA A 47 -1.08 -9.86 3.65
N GLU A 48 -1.04 -10.30 4.92
CA GLU A 48 -1.78 -9.66 6.01
C GLU A 48 -1.26 -8.24 6.27
N LEU A 49 0.06 -8.05 6.23
CA LEU A 49 0.68 -6.75 6.45
C LEU A 49 0.38 -5.78 5.30
N VAL A 50 0.47 -6.23 4.04
CA VAL A 50 0.12 -5.40 2.88
C VAL A 50 -1.30 -4.88 3.01
N ARG A 51 -2.27 -5.76 3.34
CA ARG A 51 -3.66 -5.34 3.51
C ARG A 51 -3.84 -4.43 4.71
N ASP A 52 -3.32 -4.80 5.86
CA ASP A 52 -3.53 -4.05 7.11
C ASP A 52 -2.85 -2.67 7.04
N THR A 53 -1.68 -2.57 6.40
CA THR A 53 -1.00 -1.29 6.14
C THR A 53 -1.80 -0.41 5.19
N ALA A 54 -2.36 -0.98 4.10
CA ALA A 54 -3.22 -0.22 3.20
C ALA A 54 -4.46 0.34 3.91
N LEU A 55 -5.07 -0.45 4.80
CA LEU A 55 -6.19 0.00 5.64
C LEU A 55 -5.78 1.12 6.60
N TRP A 56 -4.62 0.98 7.23
CA TRP A 56 -4.09 1.97 8.17
C TRP A 56 -3.77 3.30 7.47
N VAL A 57 -3.10 3.24 6.32
CA VAL A 57 -2.78 4.41 5.49
C VAL A 57 -4.04 5.16 5.09
N ALA A 58 -5.10 4.42 4.74
CA ALA A 58 -6.40 4.96 4.36
C ALA A 58 -7.27 5.45 5.55
N ASP A 59 -6.80 5.32 6.80
CA ASP A 59 -7.60 5.59 8.01
C ASP A 59 -8.91 4.78 8.06
N ARG A 60 -8.84 3.52 7.61
CA ARG A 60 -9.98 2.58 7.56
C ARG A 60 -9.76 1.30 8.38
N LEU A 61 -8.63 1.22 9.09
CA LEU A 61 -8.37 0.09 9.98
C LEU A 61 -9.17 0.22 11.28
N ASP A 62 -9.95 -0.80 11.58
CA ASP A 62 -10.64 -0.95 12.87
C ASP A 62 -9.76 -1.80 13.80
N ASP A 63 -9.24 -1.19 14.87
CA ASP A 63 -8.35 -1.82 15.85
C ASP A 63 -9.08 -2.69 16.90
N THR A 64 -10.40 -2.90 16.73
CA THR A 64 -11.18 -3.71 17.67
C THR A 64 -10.62 -5.13 17.74
N GLN A 65 -10.21 -5.52 18.94
CA GLN A 65 -9.65 -6.84 19.23
C GLN A 65 -10.72 -7.80 19.72
N PHE A 66 -10.45 -9.10 19.54
CA PHE A 66 -11.28 -10.22 20.01
C PHE A 66 -12.67 -10.30 19.33
N GLY A 67 -13.49 -11.23 19.82
CA GLY A 67 -14.82 -11.49 19.28
C GLY A 67 -14.82 -12.40 18.03
N PRO A 68 -15.99 -12.55 17.37
CA PRO A 68 -16.13 -13.43 16.22
C PRO A 68 -15.38 -12.89 15.00
N ALA A 69 -14.99 -13.81 14.11
CA ALA A 69 -14.33 -13.45 12.86
C ALA A 69 -15.26 -12.63 11.95
N ASP A 70 -14.69 -11.63 11.26
CA ASP A 70 -15.43 -10.82 10.32
C ASP A 70 -15.83 -11.63 9.08
N PRO A 71 -17.05 -11.45 8.61
CA PRO A 71 -17.57 -12.18 7.45
C PRO A 71 -16.88 -11.72 6.15
N VAL A 72 -16.95 -12.58 5.14
CA VAL A 72 -16.52 -12.29 3.78
C VAL A 72 -17.71 -12.33 2.83
N ASN A 73 -17.64 -11.56 1.75
CA ASN A 73 -18.56 -11.62 0.62
C ASN A 73 -17.94 -12.51 -0.45
N VAL A 74 -18.69 -13.53 -0.88
CA VAL A 74 -18.29 -14.41 -1.97
C VAL A 74 -19.12 -14.06 -3.19
N ARG A 75 -18.47 -13.62 -4.26
CA ARG A 75 -19.11 -13.31 -5.54
C ARG A 75 -19.22 -14.58 -6.39
N LYS A 76 -20.14 -14.55 -7.36
CA LYS A 76 -20.36 -15.69 -8.29
C LYS A 76 -19.14 -15.98 -9.18
N ASP A 77 -18.30 -14.99 -9.44
CA ASP A 77 -17.05 -15.11 -10.21
C ASP A 77 -15.87 -15.62 -9.36
N GLY A 78 -16.10 -15.99 -8.11
CA GLY A 78 -15.09 -16.52 -7.19
C GLY A 78 -14.32 -15.45 -6.42
N LEU A 79 -14.54 -14.15 -6.66
CA LEU A 79 -13.90 -13.10 -5.87
C LEU A 79 -14.44 -13.09 -4.43
N VAL A 80 -13.53 -13.23 -3.46
CA VAL A 80 -13.84 -13.20 -2.03
C VAL A 80 -13.25 -11.94 -1.42
N THR A 81 -14.12 -11.07 -0.90
CA THR A 81 -13.73 -9.79 -0.31
C THR A 81 -14.11 -9.73 1.17
N ALA A 82 -13.32 -9.02 1.97
CA ALA A 82 -13.68 -8.73 3.35
C ALA A 82 -14.92 -7.84 3.41
N LYS A 83 -15.89 -8.19 4.26
CA LYS A 83 -17.05 -7.34 4.50
C LYS A 83 -16.70 -6.28 5.53
N SER A 84 -16.97 -5.02 5.22
CA SER A 84 -16.85 -3.94 6.20
C SER A 84 -17.85 -4.14 7.34
N VAL A 85 -17.37 -3.99 8.55
CA VAL A 85 -18.19 -4.01 9.77
C VAL A 85 -17.92 -2.69 10.50
N ARG A 86 -18.95 -1.99 10.95
CA ARG A 86 -18.82 -0.71 11.67
C ARG A 86 -18.15 0.43 10.86
N GLY A 87 -18.22 0.39 9.53
CA GLY A 87 -17.64 1.45 8.67
C GLY A 87 -16.15 1.31 8.39
N GLY A 88 -15.49 0.28 8.91
CA GLY A 88 -14.09 -0.05 8.69
C GLY A 88 -13.89 -1.53 8.44
N TRP A 89 -12.62 -1.95 8.41
CA TRP A 89 -12.21 -3.35 8.32
C TRP A 89 -11.21 -3.63 9.42
N ARG A 90 -11.42 -4.71 10.17
CA ARG A 90 -10.44 -5.15 11.16
C ARG A 90 -9.21 -5.75 10.48
N ARG A 91 -8.17 -5.92 11.28
CA ARG A 91 -6.92 -6.57 10.88
C ARG A 91 -7.19 -7.94 10.25
N SER A 92 -6.32 -8.33 9.32
CA SER A 92 -6.46 -9.57 8.54
C SER A 92 -6.58 -10.83 9.40
N VAL A 93 -6.00 -10.82 10.61
CA VAL A 93 -6.11 -11.92 11.57
C VAL A 93 -7.55 -12.19 12.03
N TYR A 94 -8.43 -11.21 11.94
CA TYR A 94 -9.85 -11.34 12.29
C TYR A 94 -10.76 -11.70 11.12
N LEU A 95 -10.22 -11.86 9.91
CA LEU A 95 -11.05 -12.27 8.77
C LEU A 95 -11.37 -13.76 8.84
N ARG A 96 -12.63 -14.09 8.54
CA ARG A 96 -13.04 -15.48 8.40
C ARG A 96 -12.36 -16.11 7.19
N GLN A 97 -11.62 -17.18 7.44
CA GLN A 97 -10.96 -17.98 6.41
C GLN A 97 -11.56 -19.38 6.39
N ARG A 98 -12.06 -19.78 5.23
CA ARG A 98 -12.53 -21.15 4.97
C ARG A 98 -11.86 -21.65 3.70
N ARG A 99 -11.67 -22.97 3.58
CA ARG A 99 -11.00 -23.58 2.43
C ARG A 99 -11.56 -23.15 1.06
N LYS A 100 -12.89 -22.93 0.98
CA LYS A 100 -13.57 -22.51 -0.25
C LYS A 100 -13.87 -21.01 -0.33
N GLU A 101 -13.62 -20.27 0.73
CA GLU A 101 -13.95 -18.85 0.86
C GLU A 101 -12.72 -18.08 1.34
N PHE A 102 -11.62 -18.29 0.64
CA PHE A 102 -10.35 -17.65 1.01
C PHE A 102 -10.32 -16.21 0.47
N PRO A 103 -10.03 -15.18 1.29
CA PRO A 103 -9.98 -13.81 0.82
C PRO A 103 -8.99 -13.65 -0.33
N THR A 104 -9.49 -13.22 -1.50
CA THR A 104 -8.70 -13.14 -2.74
C THR A 104 -7.47 -12.24 -2.60
N PHE A 105 -7.60 -11.11 -1.89
CA PHE A 105 -6.46 -10.25 -1.60
C PHE A 105 -5.31 -11.04 -0.95
N LEU A 106 -5.63 -11.76 0.13
CA LEU A 106 -4.62 -12.49 0.89
C LEU A 106 -4.00 -13.63 0.07
N SER A 107 -4.82 -14.35 -0.71
CA SER A 107 -4.32 -15.43 -1.58
C SER A 107 -3.43 -14.91 -2.71
N THR A 108 -3.71 -13.73 -3.25
CA THR A 108 -2.89 -13.09 -4.30
C THR A 108 -1.50 -12.71 -3.78
N PHE A 109 -1.38 -12.42 -2.48
CA PHE A 109 -0.12 -12.05 -1.82
C PHE A 109 0.50 -13.20 -1.02
N ASP A 110 0.27 -14.44 -1.43
CA ASP A 110 0.90 -15.65 -0.90
C ASP A 110 0.56 -15.96 0.56
N LEU A 111 -0.67 -15.66 1.01
CA LEU A 111 -1.11 -16.17 2.31
C LEU A 111 -1.05 -17.70 2.30
N PRO A 112 -0.38 -18.33 3.28
CA PRO A 112 -0.24 -19.77 3.34
C PRO A 112 -1.58 -20.50 3.36
N SER A 113 -1.68 -21.63 2.66
CA SER A 113 -2.84 -22.51 2.78
C SER A 113 -2.90 -23.11 4.19
N MET A 114 -4.11 -23.33 4.69
CA MET A 114 -4.30 -23.92 6.02
C MET A 114 -4.03 -25.43 6.07
N THR A 115 -3.78 -26.07 4.92
CA THR A 115 -3.60 -27.51 4.82
C THR A 115 -2.71 -27.86 3.63
N PRO A 116 -1.63 -28.60 3.82
CA PRO A 116 -1.02 -29.00 5.09
C PRO A 116 -0.44 -27.79 5.84
N ASN A 117 0.02 -27.98 7.07
CA ASN A 117 0.67 -26.92 7.83
C ASN A 117 1.84 -26.33 7.05
N CYS A 118 1.90 -25.00 6.98
CA CYS A 118 2.95 -24.28 6.30
C CYS A 118 4.15 -24.11 7.23
N ILE A 119 5.27 -24.76 6.90
CA ILE A 119 6.52 -24.63 7.64
C ILE A 119 7.25 -23.33 7.25
N GLN A 120 7.19 -22.99 5.96
CA GLN A 120 7.80 -21.78 5.41
C GLN A 120 6.80 -21.07 4.52
N ARG A 121 6.62 -19.76 4.72
CA ARG A 121 5.72 -18.96 3.88
C ARG A 121 6.30 -18.86 2.46
N PRO A 122 5.49 -19.10 1.43
CA PRO A 122 5.91 -18.81 0.06
C PRO A 122 6.04 -17.30 -0.11
N GLU A 123 6.99 -16.88 -0.92
CA GLU A 123 7.13 -15.49 -1.35
C GLU A 123 7.24 -15.51 -2.88
N SER A 124 6.32 -14.82 -3.55
CA SER A 124 6.37 -14.65 -5.00
C SER A 124 6.27 -13.17 -5.36
N THR A 125 6.88 -12.78 -6.46
CA THR A 125 6.70 -11.47 -7.08
C THR A 125 6.24 -11.70 -8.50
N VAL A 126 4.93 -11.59 -8.71
CA VAL A 126 4.30 -11.89 -10.00
C VAL A 126 3.46 -10.71 -10.49
N ALA A 127 3.34 -10.57 -11.81
CA ALA A 127 2.56 -9.51 -12.44
C ALA A 127 1.10 -9.46 -11.95
N LEU A 128 0.55 -10.60 -11.55
CA LEU A 128 -0.83 -10.69 -11.05
C LEU A 128 -1.04 -9.85 -9.78
N GLN A 129 -0.03 -9.73 -8.91
CA GLN A 129 -0.11 -8.92 -7.70
C GLN A 129 -0.21 -7.43 -8.04
N ALA A 130 0.61 -6.95 -8.98
CA ALA A 130 0.54 -5.57 -9.45
C ALA A 130 -0.80 -5.28 -10.16
N LEU A 131 -1.24 -6.17 -11.04
CA LEU A 131 -2.54 -6.05 -11.72
C LEU A 131 -3.70 -6.05 -10.72
N PHE A 132 -3.61 -6.85 -9.67
CA PHE A 132 -4.62 -6.88 -8.61
C PHE A 132 -4.71 -5.52 -7.89
N LEU A 133 -3.58 -4.95 -7.47
CA LEU A 133 -3.57 -3.64 -6.82
C LEU A 133 -4.09 -2.53 -7.75
N MET A 134 -3.74 -2.58 -9.03
CA MET A 134 -4.17 -1.58 -10.01
C MET A 134 -5.68 -1.62 -10.31
N ASN A 135 -6.30 -2.81 -10.27
CA ASN A 135 -7.68 -3.00 -10.75
C ASN A 135 -8.68 -3.35 -9.64
N ASN A 136 -8.23 -3.49 -8.40
CA ASN A 136 -9.11 -3.91 -7.33
C ASN A 136 -9.92 -2.75 -6.76
N ALA A 137 -11.26 -2.85 -6.78
CA ALA A 137 -12.15 -1.81 -6.31
C ALA A 137 -11.95 -1.44 -4.82
N THR A 138 -11.50 -2.38 -3.98
CA THR A 138 -11.19 -2.08 -2.57
C THR A 138 -9.95 -1.20 -2.46
N ILE A 139 -8.92 -1.46 -3.28
CA ILE A 139 -7.71 -0.62 -3.31
C ILE A 139 -8.03 0.78 -3.83
N ASP A 140 -8.84 0.89 -4.87
CA ASP A 140 -9.31 2.18 -5.38
C ASP A 140 -10.08 2.97 -4.30
N GLN A 141 -10.99 2.31 -3.57
CA GLN A 141 -11.68 2.91 -2.43
C GLN A 141 -10.73 3.36 -1.32
N LEU A 142 -9.71 2.55 -1.00
CA LEU A 142 -8.70 2.90 0.01
C LEU A 142 -7.83 4.07 -0.46
N ALA A 143 -7.48 4.13 -1.74
CA ALA A 143 -6.76 5.27 -2.32
C ALA A 143 -7.56 6.57 -2.22
N GLY A 144 -8.87 6.50 -2.45
CA GLY A 144 -9.79 7.63 -2.23
C GLY A 144 -9.81 8.09 -0.77
N SER A 145 -9.90 7.16 0.18
CA SER A 145 -9.87 7.47 1.62
C SER A 145 -8.51 8.00 2.07
N PHE A 146 -7.42 7.47 1.51
CA PHE A 146 -6.07 8.00 1.74
C PHE A 146 -5.93 9.44 1.24
N ALA A 147 -6.47 9.75 0.05
CA ALA A 147 -6.51 11.12 -0.45
C ALA A 147 -7.31 12.06 0.45
N GLU A 148 -8.44 11.62 1.00
CA GLU A 148 -9.22 12.39 1.97
C GLU A 148 -8.41 12.69 3.24
N ARG A 149 -7.68 11.71 3.74
CA ARG A 149 -6.76 11.90 4.88
C ARG A 149 -5.67 12.90 4.57
N VAL A 150 -4.99 12.77 3.43
CA VAL A 150 -3.92 13.70 3.02
C VAL A 150 -4.47 15.12 2.85
N GLU A 151 -5.62 15.30 2.19
CA GLU A 151 -6.26 16.60 2.02
C GLU A 151 -6.62 17.25 3.36
N LYS A 152 -7.14 16.46 4.31
CA LYS A 152 -7.48 16.92 5.66
C LYS A 152 -6.26 17.36 6.46
N GLU A 153 -5.14 16.64 6.33
CA GLU A 153 -3.92 16.84 7.14
C GLU A 153 -2.94 17.85 6.53
N ALA A 154 -2.90 17.99 5.19
CA ALA A 154 -1.96 18.84 4.46
C ALA A 154 -2.62 19.97 3.64
N GLY A 155 -3.95 20.03 3.61
CA GLY A 155 -4.67 21.06 2.84
C GLY A 155 -4.59 20.83 1.32
N THR A 156 -4.56 21.92 0.55
CA THR A 156 -4.65 21.88 -0.92
C THR A 156 -3.32 22.15 -1.64
N GLU A 157 -2.28 22.48 -0.91
CA GLU A 157 -0.95 22.74 -1.46
C GLU A 157 -0.29 21.43 -1.93
N ILE A 158 0.20 21.43 -3.17
CA ILE A 158 0.71 20.21 -3.83
C ILE A 158 1.92 19.65 -3.08
N GLU A 159 2.87 20.49 -2.73
CA GLU A 159 4.09 20.04 -2.07
C GLU A 159 3.80 19.42 -0.69
N LEU A 160 2.95 20.04 0.10
CA LEU A 160 2.54 19.51 1.40
C LEU A 160 1.77 18.20 1.25
N GLN A 161 0.93 18.07 0.21
CA GLN A 161 0.21 16.83 -0.08
C GLN A 161 1.17 15.70 -0.47
N VAL A 162 2.18 15.96 -1.32
CA VAL A 162 3.20 14.97 -1.69
C VAL A 162 4.00 14.54 -0.46
N ARG A 163 4.50 15.50 0.33
CA ARG A 163 5.25 15.21 1.57
C ARG A 163 4.42 14.38 2.55
N ARG A 164 3.16 14.77 2.74
CA ARG A 164 2.27 14.05 3.66
C ARG A 164 1.92 12.66 3.16
N ALA A 165 1.65 12.48 1.88
CA ALA A 165 1.36 11.18 1.28
C ALA A 165 2.55 10.22 1.46
N HIS A 166 3.79 10.66 1.19
CA HIS A 166 4.99 9.86 1.41
C HIS A 166 5.18 9.50 2.89
N LEU A 167 5.03 10.47 3.79
CA LEU A 167 5.18 10.22 5.23
C LEU A 167 4.16 9.19 5.74
N VAL A 168 2.93 9.24 5.26
CA VAL A 168 1.88 8.29 5.66
C VAL A 168 2.10 6.91 5.02
N ALA A 169 2.46 6.85 3.72
CA ALA A 169 2.63 5.58 3.02
C ALA A 169 3.94 4.85 3.37
N PHE A 170 5.04 5.60 3.55
CA PHE A 170 6.39 5.03 3.66
C PHE A 170 7.08 5.31 4.98
N SER A 171 6.41 6.05 5.90
CA SER A 171 6.97 6.49 7.19
C SER A 171 8.24 7.33 7.06
N ARG A 172 8.53 7.88 5.87
CA ARG A 172 9.62 8.81 5.57
C ARG A 172 9.15 9.94 4.67
N GLY A 173 9.85 11.07 4.71
CA GLY A 173 9.67 12.12 3.72
C GLY A 173 10.16 11.69 2.33
N PRO A 174 9.68 12.32 1.26
CA PRO A 174 10.23 12.13 -0.07
C PRO A 174 11.65 12.69 -0.16
N ALA A 175 12.53 12.04 -0.93
CA ALA A 175 13.78 12.65 -1.40
C ALA A 175 13.45 13.80 -2.38
N ASP A 176 14.44 14.66 -2.68
CA ASP A 176 14.20 15.83 -3.54
C ASP A 176 13.70 15.44 -4.95
N GLU A 177 14.24 14.37 -5.51
CA GLU A 177 13.81 13.82 -6.81
C GLU A 177 12.38 13.24 -6.74
N GLU A 178 12.04 12.52 -5.66
CA GLU A 178 10.69 11.99 -5.42
C GLU A 178 9.67 13.11 -5.22
N LEU A 179 10.09 14.20 -4.55
CA LEU A 179 9.25 15.36 -4.33
C LEU A 179 8.92 16.05 -5.66
N GLU A 180 9.91 16.29 -6.50
CA GLU A 180 9.71 16.95 -7.79
C GLU A 180 8.85 16.08 -8.72
N ALA A 181 9.18 14.79 -8.84
CA ALA A 181 8.36 13.83 -9.61
C ALA A 181 6.92 13.76 -9.10
N GLY A 182 6.72 13.79 -7.77
CA GLY A 182 5.40 13.80 -7.14
C GLY A 182 4.60 15.07 -7.47
N ARG A 183 5.26 16.22 -7.46
CA ARG A 183 4.65 17.53 -7.84
C ARG A 183 4.20 17.54 -9.30
N GLU A 184 5.08 17.12 -10.19
CA GLU A 184 4.78 17.02 -11.63
C GLU A 184 3.63 16.06 -11.92
N ALA A 185 3.69 14.85 -11.32
CA ALA A 185 2.63 13.85 -11.45
C ALA A 185 1.28 14.38 -10.97
N LEU A 186 1.22 15.00 -9.80
CA LEU A 186 -0.03 15.52 -9.26
C LEU A 186 -0.58 16.69 -10.07
N GLN A 187 0.27 17.58 -10.62
CA GLN A 187 -0.14 18.63 -11.54
C GLN A 187 -0.70 18.06 -12.84
N LEU A 188 -0.05 17.04 -13.40
CA LEU A 188 -0.52 16.37 -14.61
C LEU A 188 -1.89 15.70 -14.38
N LEU A 189 -2.04 14.97 -13.29
CA LEU A 189 -3.28 14.31 -12.90
C LEU A 189 -4.42 15.33 -12.69
N ARG A 190 -4.14 16.49 -12.08
CA ARG A 190 -5.14 17.56 -11.93
C ARG A 190 -5.65 18.07 -13.28
N ARG A 191 -4.74 18.35 -14.22
CA ARG A 191 -5.12 18.78 -15.58
C ARG A 191 -5.96 17.71 -16.28
N HIS A 192 -5.51 16.47 -16.24
CA HIS A 192 -6.22 15.34 -16.85
C HIS A 192 -7.65 15.18 -16.28
N TRP A 193 -7.81 15.23 -14.96
CA TRP A 193 -9.12 15.12 -14.34
C TRP A 193 -10.05 16.30 -14.61
N VAL A 194 -9.52 17.52 -14.75
CA VAL A 194 -10.32 18.70 -15.18
C VAL A 194 -10.86 18.48 -16.57
N GLU A 195 -10.03 18.06 -17.51
CA GLU A 195 -10.43 17.78 -18.91
C GLU A 195 -11.45 16.64 -18.99
N HIS A 196 -11.20 15.56 -18.25
CA HIS A 196 -12.09 14.41 -18.22
C HIS A 196 -13.48 14.78 -17.68
N LEU A 197 -13.56 15.48 -16.57
CA LEU A 197 -14.83 15.91 -15.98
C LEU A 197 -15.57 16.92 -16.86
N ALA A 198 -14.84 17.79 -17.57
CA ALA A 198 -15.44 18.70 -18.55
C ALA A 198 -16.06 17.94 -19.72
N SER A 199 -15.44 16.86 -20.18
CA SER A 199 -15.97 15.99 -21.23
C SER A 199 -17.21 15.22 -20.79
N GLU A 200 -17.23 14.68 -19.58
CA GLU A 200 -18.39 14.00 -19.00
C GLU A 200 -19.60 14.94 -18.85
N SER A 201 -19.35 16.18 -18.41
CA SER A 201 -20.40 17.19 -18.28
C SER A 201 -21.03 17.53 -19.63
N LYS A 202 -20.22 17.64 -20.70
CA LYS A 202 -20.72 17.83 -22.07
C LYS A 202 -21.54 16.65 -22.58
N ALA A 203 -21.23 15.43 -22.11
CA ALA A 203 -21.97 14.21 -22.44
C ALA A 203 -23.26 14.03 -21.61
N GLY A 204 -23.69 15.04 -20.84
CA GLY A 204 -24.93 15.00 -20.03
C GLY A 204 -24.84 14.11 -18.78
N ARG A 205 -23.63 13.73 -18.35
CA ARG A 205 -23.41 12.96 -17.11
C ARG A 205 -23.02 13.93 -16.00
N PRO A 206 -23.98 14.30 -15.08
CA PRO A 206 -23.67 15.25 -14.03
C PRO A 206 -22.63 14.68 -13.07
N ASN A 207 -21.55 15.41 -12.86
CA ASN A 207 -20.53 15.08 -11.89
C ASN A 207 -21.08 15.27 -10.46
N LYS A 208 -21.59 14.21 -9.86
CA LYS A 208 -22.05 14.18 -8.44
C LYS A 208 -20.93 13.77 -7.48
N GLY A 209 -19.69 13.69 -7.94
CA GLY A 209 -18.58 13.13 -7.17
C GLY A 209 -17.54 14.15 -6.69
N ALA A 210 -16.41 13.65 -6.27
CA ALA A 210 -15.28 14.43 -5.80
C ALA A 210 -14.75 15.40 -6.87
N SER A 211 -14.19 16.54 -6.43
CA SER A 211 -13.54 17.53 -7.31
C SER A 211 -12.39 16.91 -8.10
N ALA A 212 -12.02 17.56 -9.23
CA ALA A 212 -10.86 17.13 -10.03
C ALA A 212 -9.58 16.99 -9.18
N ASN A 213 -9.35 17.92 -8.24
CA ASN A 213 -8.20 17.87 -7.35
C ASN A 213 -8.20 16.65 -6.45
N ARG A 214 -9.35 16.29 -5.87
CA ARG A 214 -9.45 15.09 -5.02
C ARG A 214 -9.28 13.81 -5.82
N ARG A 215 -9.82 13.73 -7.04
CA ARG A 215 -9.62 12.57 -7.93
C ARG A 215 -8.16 12.43 -8.36
N ALA A 216 -7.49 13.55 -8.66
CA ALA A 216 -6.06 13.56 -8.96
C ALA A 216 -5.23 13.07 -7.77
N LEU A 217 -5.53 13.56 -6.57
CA LEU A 217 -4.86 13.10 -5.36
C LEU A 217 -5.14 11.62 -5.07
N ALA A 218 -6.36 11.12 -5.30
CA ALA A 218 -6.68 9.71 -5.16
C ALA A 218 -5.89 8.85 -6.17
N SER A 219 -5.77 9.29 -7.42
CA SER A 219 -4.93 8.60 -8.43
C SER A 219 -3.46 8.57 -8.02
N TYR A 220 -2.94 9.66 -7.47
CA TYR A 220 -1.57 9.72 -6.93
C TYR A 220 -1.38 8.78 -5.74
N CYS A 221 -2.29 8.81 -4.77
CA CYS A 221 -2.29 7.90 -3.63
C CYS A 221 -2.38 6.43 -4.07
N HIS A 222 -3.17 6.14 -5.11
CA HIS A 222 -3.25 4.81 -5.69
C HIS A 222 -1.91 4.35 -6.29
N ALA A 223 -1.19 5.24 -6.98
CA ALA A 223 0.14 4.94 -7.49
C ALA A 223 1.13 4.64 -6.35
N LEU A 224 1.09 5.38 -5.23
CA LEU A 224 1.92 5.09 -4.07
C LEU A 224 1.63 3.71 -3.47
N LEU A 225 0.36 3.33 -3.32
CA LEU A 225 -0.03 2.00 -2.83
C LEU A 225 0.40 0.86 -3.76
N ASN A 226 0.66 1.15 -5.04
CA ASN A 226 1.15 0.20 -6.04
C ASN A 226 2.67 0.20 -6.19
N SER A 227 3.39 1.05 -5.47
CA SER A 227 4.84 1.17 -5.57
C SER A 227 5.57 0.05 -4.85
N ALA A 228 6.79 -0.26 -5.30
CA ALA A 228 7.67 -1.17 -4.58
C ALA A 228 7.99 -0.66 -3.16
N ALA A 229 8.17 0.66 -2.98
CA ALA A 229 8.41 1.27 -1.68
C ALA A 229 7.28 1.03 -0.66
N PHE A 230 6.05 0.75 -1.14
CA PHE A 230 4.93 0.37 -0.27
C PHE A 230 4.93 -1.12 0.07
N LEU A 231 5.38 -1.97 -0.84
CA LEU A 231 5.28 -3.43 -0.69
C LEU A 231 6.48 -4.06 0.02
N TYR A 232 7.62 -3.40 0.00
CA TYR A 232 8.86 -3.91 0.57
C TYR A 232 9.28 -3.11 1.80
N ILE A 233 9.86 -3.80 2.76
CA ILE A 233 10.47 -3.22 3.95
C ILE A 233 11.96 -3.02 3.64
N ASP A 234 12.39 -1.76 3.73
CA ASP A 234 13.76 -1.32 3.52
C ASP A 234 14.29 -0.67 4.82
#